data_c2bdada8624f6af338d21f0ba506cd4b
#
_entry.id   c2bdada8624f6af338d21f0ba506cd4b
#
_cell.length_a   1.000
_cell.length_b   1.000
_cell.length_c   1.000
_cell.angle_alpha   90.00
_cell.angle_beta   90.00
_cell.angle_gamma   90.00
#
_symmetry.space_group_name_H-M   'P 1'
#
loop_
_entity.id
_entity.type
_entity.pdbx_description
1 polymer ?
#
loop_
_entity_poly.entity_id
_entity_poly.type
_entity_poly.pdbx_seq_one_letter_code
_entity_poly.pdbx_strand_id
1 'polypeptide(L)'
;MALLFLFLVPAVQGQVNADLLRIALEKMTQTSPALLRGRVLSEIKEVYPFYAQRQFAPVWSEKEKLTELAYELRFEIRQSRYDGLKPSNYHLSLIETFFEAVEKKEASGVSGSSTELLELEILLSDAFFALAEDLDIGKVDPSRLKASWGIPRKSKSWAYEQLLEEAWRRKGLRSSLEALYPKNPSYQKGKLLLRQLEDRSKSSPISWKPVKTDKSLHLGESSGFLPEIRQRLAFWGYSSGGSAKEGKVYDSLLWTQVIAFQKDRGISAEGVIGPSTISFLNESPEQLMDKIEVNLERMRWVPSEFFEKEAILVNIPSFQLVYHRGVDTLFTTKVIVGTVTHPTPIFTAPMSYLVLSPYWNIPPSIAKNETLPAIRRNSGYLQKNNMEVVTAGGQAVALSQVNWNAKPFPYLIRQKPGESNALGLIKFMFPNPFNVYLHDTPAKQLFDREQRTFSHGCIRMQHPQDLAELLLKSDQDWNSERLVKA
;
A
#
# COMPACT_ATOMS: atom_id res chain seq x y z
N MET A 1 77.64 -1.67 -5.11
CA MET A 1 77.05 -0.32 -5.24
C MET A 1 75.60 -0.53 -5.70
N ALA A 2 74.65 -0.64 -4.76
CA ALA A 2 73.24 -0.85 -5.05
C ALA A 2 72.53 0.54 -4.91
N LEU A 3 72.04 1.04 -6.06
CA LEU A 3 71.23 2.27 -6.09
C LEU A 3 69.83 1.95 -5.57
N LEU A 4 69.52 2.52 -4.40
CA LEU A 4 68.16 2.57 -3.83
C LEU A 4 67.37 3.68 -4.56
N PHE A 5 66.44 3.30 -5.45
CA PHE A 5 65.47 4.24 -5.96
C PHE A 5 64.41 4.46 -4.92
N LEU A 6 64.47 5.58 -4.19
CA LEU A 6 63.34 6.13 -3.42
C LEU A 6 62.31 6.66 -4.43
N PHE A 7 61.22 5.96 -4.61
CA PHE A 7 60.01 6.53 -5.20
C PHE A 7 59.39 7.50 -4.16
N LEU A 8 59.64 8.79 -4.33
CA LEU A 8 58.82 9.84 -3.73
C LEU A 8 57.45 9.79 -4.35
N VAL A 9 56.48 9.17 -3.65
CA VAL A 9 55.05 9.34 -3.96
C VAL A 9 54.71 10.76 -3.52
N PRO A 10 54.28 11.65 -4.42
CA PRO A 10 53.82 12.98 -4.02
C PRO A 10 52.59 12.78 -3.11
N ALA A 11 52.64 13.29 -1.87
CA ALA A 11 51.49 13.40 -1.00
C ALA A 11 50.46 14.29 -1.73
N VAL A 12 49.44 13.69 -2.30
CA VAL A 12 48.28 14.40 -2.84
C VAL A 12 47.52 14.93 -1.63
N GLN A 13 47.75 16.18 -1.29
CA GLN A 13 47.03 16.88 -0.24
C GLN A 13 45.56 17.05 -0.71
N GLY A 14 44.60 16.60 0.12
CA GLY A 14 43.20 16.98 0.03
C GLY A 14 42.23 15.94 -0.57
N GLN A 15 42.70 14.92 -1.26
CA GLN A 15 41.82 13.84 -1.76
C GLN A 15 41.46 12.86 -0.64
N VAL A 16 40.23 12.32 -0.62
CA VAL A 16 39.93 11.19 0.28
C VAL A 16 40.88 10.06 -0.02
N ASN A 17 41.72 9.75 0.96
CA ASN A 17 42.74 8.73 0.84
C ASN A 17 42.07 7.36 1.09
N ALA A 18 42.28 6.42 0.18
CA ALA A 18 41.77 5.04 0.27
C ALA A 18 42.18 4.37 1.61
N ASP A 19 43.40 4.62 2.11
CA ASP A 19 43.84 4.08 3.39
C ASP A 19 43.08 4.68 4.59
N LEU A 20 42.80 5.97 4.58
CA LEU A 20 41.99 6.60 5.63
C LEU A 20 40.53 6.09 5.61
N LEU A 21 39.95 5.92 4.43
CA LEU A 21 38.62 5.37 4.28
C LEU A 21 38.56 3.90 4.76
N ARG A 22 39.59 3.10 4.42
CA ARG A 22 39.72 1.73 4.90
C ARG A 22 39.79 1.67 6.42
N ILE A 23 40.69 2.44 7.03
CA ILE A 23 40.89 2.47 8.50
C ILE A 23 39.58 2.90 9.19
N ALA A 24 38.91 3.93 8.70
CA ALA A 24 37.65 4.42 9.26
C ALA A 24 36.54 3.34 9.22
N LEU A 25 36.36 2.69 8.07
CA LEU A 25 35.33 1.65 7.90
C LEU A 25 35.67 0.39 8.71
N GLU A 26 36.91 -0.07 8.74
CA GLU A 26 37.35 -1.20 9.58
C GLU A 26 37.03 -0.95 11.07
N LYS A 27 37.33 0.26 11.57
CA LYS A 27 36.99 0.64 12.95
C LYS A 27 35.47 0.59 13.19
N MET A 28 34.66 1.08 12.23
CA MET A 28 33.20 1.12 12.35
C MET A 28 32.59 -0.27 12.35
N THR A 29 33.12 -1.23 11.58
CA THR A 29 32.63 -2.62 11.57
C THR A 29 32.87 -3.35 12.90
N GLN A 30 33.81 -2.90 13.71
CA GLN A 30 34.11 -3.46 15.05
C GLN A 30 33.19 -2.93 16.14
N THR A 31 32.38 -1.91 15.86
CA THR A 31 31.48 -1.28 16.83
C THR A 31 30.01 -1.61 16.52
N SER A 32 29.20 -1.83 17.55
CA SER A 32 27.76 -2.05 17.40
C SER A 32 27.00 -1.26 18.48
N PRO A 33 26.20 -0.26 18.10
CA PRO A 33 26.03 0.26 16.74
C PRO A 33 27.27 1.07 16.26
N ALA A 34 27.49 1.07 14.93
CA ALA A 34 28.47 1.97 14.31
C ALA A 34 27.96 3.41 14.37
N LEU A 35 28.81 4.34 14.78
CA LEU A 35 28.41 5.74 14.97
C LEU A 35 29.34 6.69 14.22
N LEU A 36 28.76 7.68 13.54
CA LEU A 36 29.47 8.84 13.00
C LEU A 36 28.80 10.11 13.49
N ARG A 37 29.57 10.97 14.19
CA ARG A 37 29.06 12.21 14.82
C ARG A 37 27.78 12.00 15.64
N GLY A 38 27.66 10.85 16.34
CA GLY A 38 26.49 10.49 17.14
C GLY A 38 25.28 9.98 16.33
N ARG A 39 25.43 9.79 15.03
CA ARG A 39 24.42 9.16 14.16
C ARG A 39 24.73 7.69 13.96
N VAL A 40 23.72 6.85 14.07
CA VAL A 40 23.84 5.41 13.81
C VAL A 40 23.94 5.20 12.31
N LEU A 41 24.96 4.47 11.87
CA LEU A 41 25.10 3.98 10.49
C LEU A 41 24.44 2.61 10.43
N SER A 42 23.32 2.51 9.69
CA SER A 42 22.52 1.31 9.62
C SER A 42 23.08 0.28 8.64
N GLU A 43 23.78 0.75 7.60
CA GLU A 43 24.18 -0.04 6.45
C GLU A 43 25.68 -0.31 6.39
N ILE A 44 26.40 -0.12 7.48
CA ILE A 44 27.85 -0.33 7.51
C ILE A 44 28.29 -1.71 7.02
N LYS A 45 27.42 -2.71 7.18
CA LYS A 45 27.65 -4.08 6.71
C LYS A 45 27.61 -4.21 5.18
N GLU A 46 26.92 -3.32 4.50
CA GLU A 46 26.84 -3.23 3.04
C GLU A 46 27.92 -2.25 2.53
N VAL A 47 28.16 -1.17 3.25
CA VAL A 47 29.16 -0.13 2.91
C VAL A 47 30.58 -0.69 2.88
N TYR A 48 30.98 -1.44 3.90
CA TYR A 48 32.36 -1.96 3.97
C TYR A 48 32.70 -2.92 2.79
N PRO A 49 31.92 -3.96 2.49
CA PRO A 49 32.19 -4.85 1.36
C PRO A 49 32.22 -4.12 0.01
N PHE A 50 31.33 -3.13 -0.17
CA PHE A 50 31.31 -2.33 -1.38
C PHE A 50 32.64 -1.60 -1.60
N TYR A 51 33.16 -0.91 -0.57
CA TYR A 51 34.45 -0.24 -0.68
C TYR A 51 35.65 -1.20 -0.75
N ALA A 52 35.58 -2.33 -0.07
CA ALA A 52 36.63 -3.36 -0.17
C ALA A 52 36.80 -3.87 -1.60
N GLN A 53 35.70 -4.12 -2.34
CA GLN A 53 35.73 -4.51 -3.75
C GLN A 53 36.33 -3.42 -4.66
N ARG A 54 36.16 -2.14 -4.27
CA ARG A 54 36.70 -0.97 -4.99
C ARG A 54 38.12 -0.58 -4.55
N GLN A 55 38.79 -1.39 -3.72
CA GLN A 55 40.08 -1.05 -3.12
C GLN A 55 39.99 0.30 -2.37
N PHE A 56 38.85 0.58 -1.75
CA PHE A 56 38.51 1.79 -1.03
C PHE A 56 38.58 3.09 -1.85
N ALA A 57 38.45 2.99 -3.19
CA ALA A 57 38.34 4.16 -4.05
C ALA A 57 37.02 4.90 -3.77
N PRO A 58 37.04 6.22 -3.55
CA PRO A 58 35.83 7.01 -3.26
C PRO A 58 34.84 7.06 -4.44
N VAL A 59 33.58 7.30 -4.13
CA VAL A 59 32.46 7.41 -5.09
C VAL A 59 31.90 8.84 -5.15
N TRP A 60 31.79 9.46 -3.98
CA TRP A 60 31.10 10.74 -3.81
C TRP A 60 32.03 11.95 -3.91
N SER A 61 33.35 11.71 -3.97
CA SER A 61 34.34 12.76 -4.09
C SER A 61 35.44 12.41 -5.09
N GLU A 62 35.93 13.42 -5.82
CA GLU A 62 37.06 13.33 -6.74
C GLU A 62 37.89 14.63 -6.65
N LYS A 63 39.21 14.51 -6.48
CA LYS A 63 40.11 15.67 -6.48
C LYS A 63 39.63 16.81 -5.56
N GLU A 64 39.34 16.47 -4.29
CA GLU A 64 38.89 17.40 -3.24
C GLU A 64 37.52 18.05 -3.45
N LYS A 65 36.75 17.58 -4.43
CA LYS A 65 35.41 18.07 -4.77
C LYS A 65 34.38 16.98 -4.69
N LEU A 66 33.15 17.37 -4.41
CA LEU A 66 32.03 16.45 -4.50
C LEU A 66 31.71 16.15 -5.98
N THR A 67 31.36 14.89 -6.24
CA THR A 67 30.91 14.47 -7.57
C THR A 67 29.45 14.86 -7.82
N GLU A 68 29.02 14.91 -9.09
CA GLU A 68 27.60 15.11 -9.44
C GLU A 68 26.70 14.05 -8.77
N LEU A 69 27.20 12.82 -8.60
CA LEU A 69 26.47 11.75 -7.89
C LEU A 69 26.14 12.14 -6.44
N ALA A 70 27.07 12.82 -5.73
CA ALA A 70 26.83 13.28 -4.38
C ALA A 70 25.69 14.31 -4.33
N TYR A 71 25.66 15.24 -5.29
CA TYR A 71 24.57 16.22 -5.42
C TYR A 71 23.24 15.57 -5.79
N GLU A 72 23.24 14.59 -6.71
CA GLU A 72 22.05 13.83 -7.06
C GLU A 72 21.50 13.06 -5.85
N LEU A 73 22.38 12.36 -5.08
CA LEU A 73 21.92 11.63 -3.90
C LEU A 73 21.34 12.57 -2.84
N ARG A 74 22.00 13.70 -2.56
CA ARG A 74 21.46 14.72 -1.66
C ARG A 74 20.07 15.18 -2.09
N PHE A 75 19.87 15.40 -3.39
CA PHE A 75 18.57 15.75 -3.94
C PHE A 75 17.54 14.62 -3.76
N GLU A 76 17.87 13.38 -4.09
CA GLU A 76 16.96 12.23 -3.97
C GLU A 76 16.60 11.95 -2.49
N ILE A 77 17.55 12.13 -1.55
CA ILE A 77 17.24 12.06 -0.12
C ILE A 77 16.20 13.12 0.27
N ARG A 78 16.31 14.36 -0.22
CA ARG A 78 15.29 15.40 0.01
C ARG A 78 13.95 15.02 -0.59
N GLN A 79 13.93 14.38 -1.78
CA GLN A 79 12.71 13.97 -2.46
C GLN A 79 12.06 12.74 -1.84
N SER A 80 12.79 11.92 -1.06
CA SER A 80 12.29 10.69 -0.46
C SER A 80 11.04 10.90 0.42
N ARG A 81 10.83 12.12 0.93
CA ARG A 81 9.58 12.50 1.63
C ARG A 81 8.33 12.26 0.80
N TYR A 82 8.43 12.42 -0.52
CA TYR A 82 7.30 12.14 -1.42
C TYR A 82 7.11 10.65 -1.71
N ASP A 83 8.06 9.82 -1.30
CA ASP A 83 7.92 8.37 -1.21
C ASP A 83 7.32 7.92 0.13
N GLY A 84 6.91 8.89 0.99
CA GLY A 84 6.45 8.62 2.35
C GLY A 84 7.58 8.20 3.29
N LEU A 85 8.83 8.55 2.95
CA LEU A 85 10.02 8.28 3.76
C LEU A 85 10.47 9.56 4.46
N LYS A 86 11.19 9.42 5.56
CA LYS A 86 11.69 10.58 6.33
C LYS A 86 13.14 10.85 5.96
N PRO A 87 13.47 11.97 5.30
CA PRO A 87 14.85 12.30 4.92
C PRO A 87 15.86 12.29 6.09
N SER A 88 15.37 12.53 7.32
CA SER A 88 16.19 12.43 8.53
C SER A 88 16.74 11.02 8.81
N ASN A 89 16.11 9.96 8.26
CA ASN A 89 16.59 8.58 8.37
C ASN A 89 17.85 8.34 7.53
N TYR A 90 18.10 9.19 6.54
CA TYR A 90 19.22 9.12 5.60
C TYR A 90 20.22 10.25 5.87
N HIS A 91 20.39 10.63 7.13
CA HIS A 91 21.37 11.61 7.63
C HIS A 91 21.28 13.01 7.02
N LEU A 92 20.14 13.41 6.39
CA LEU A 92 20.04 14.65 5.59
C LEU A 92 20.62 15.86 6.29
N SER A 93 20.26 16.12 7.58
CA SER A 93 20.74 17.32 8.28
C SER A 93 22.26 17.38 8.43
N LEU A 94 22.91 16.23 8.64
CA LEU A 94 24.36 16.17 8.78
C LEU A 94 25.04 16.26 7.41
N ILE A 95 24.47 15.60 6.39
CA ILE A 95 24.89 15.73 4.99
C ILE A 95 24.86 17.20 4.56
N GLU A 96 23.77 17.93 4.81
CA GLU A 96 23.65 19.36 4.49
C GLU A 96 24.76 20.18 5.15
N THR A 97 25.02 19.95 6.45
CA THR A 97 26.08 20.66 7.19
C THR A 97 27.44 20.46 6.52
N PHE A 98 27.77 19.25 6.13
CA PHE A 98 29.07 18.97 5.47
C PHE A 98 29.12 19.49 4.03
N PHE A 99 28.02 19.43 3.29
CA PHE A 99 27.94 20.03 1.96
C PHE A 99 28.23 21.54 2.03
N GLU A 100 27.55 22.26 2.92
CA GLU A 100 27.78 23.69 3.15
C GLU A 100 29.23 24.00 3.51
N ALA A 101 29.86 23.17 4.37
CA ALA A 101 31.26 23.34 4.76
C ALA A 101 32.23 23.16 3.58
N VAL A 102 31.99 22.13 2.73
CA VAL A 102 32.81 21.86 1.53
C VAL A 102 32.60 22.96 0.49
N GLU A 103 31.36 23.30 0.16
CA GLU A 103 31.02 24.36 -0.82
C GLU A 103 31.62 25.74 -0.41
N LYS A 104 31.58 26.08 0.89
CA LYS A 104 32.17 27.33 1.40
C LYS A 104 33.68 27.37 1.23
N LYS A 105 34.37 26.25 1.49
CA LYS A 105 35.82 26.13 1.31
C LYS A 105 36.20 26.24 -0.17
N GLU A 106 35.52 25.56 -1.04
CA GLU A 106 35.70 25.65 -2.49
C GLU A 106 35.55 27.10 -2.98
N ALA A 107 34.50 27.82 -2.54
CA ALA A 107 34.29 29.22 -2.88
C ALA A 107 35.39 30.15 -2.38
N SER A 108 36.07 29.79 -1.30
CA SER A 108 37.21 30.54 -0.71
C SER A 108 38.55 30.20 -1.35
N GLY A 109 38.59 29.29 -2.33
CA GLY A 109 39.86 28.81 -2.93
C GLY A 109 40.69 27.96 -2.00
N VAL A 110 40.15 27.51 -0.86
CA VAL A 110 40.80 26.64 0.09
C VAL A 110 40.39 25.22 -0.19
N SER A 111 41.35 24.31 -0.33
CA SER A 111 41.08 22.88 -0.49
C SER A 111 40.17 22.36 0.61
N GLY A 112 39.21 21.53 0.27
CA GLY A 112 38.34 20.84 1.22
C GLY A 112 39.16 20.08 2.25
N SER A 113 38.70 20.04 3.52
CA SER A 113 39.35 19.20 4.51
C SER A 113 39.11 17.74 4.14
N SER A 114 40.14 16.93 4.10
CA SER A 114 40.05 15.49 3.86
C SER A 114 39.13 14.79 4.86
N THR A 115 38.89 15.39 6.02
CA THR A 115 38.01 14.84 7.07
C THR A 115 36.54 14.99 6.72
N GLU A 116 36.09 16.19 6.28
CA GLU A 116 34.68 16.39 5.90
C GLU A 116 34.31 15.55 4.68
N LEU A 117 35.19 15.46 3.68
CA LEU A 117 34.98 14.60 2.52
C LEU A 117 34.92 13.11 2.88
N LEU A 118 35.80 12.66 3.81
CA LEU A 118 35.81 11.30 4.31
C LEU A 118 34.47 10.95 5.05
N GLU A 119 34.03 11.87 5.91
CA GLU A 119 32.78 11.69 6.64
C GLU A 119 31.58 11.71 5.69
N LEU A 120 31.56 12.57 4.67
CA LEU A 120 30.53 12.56 3.61
C LEU A 120 30.55 11.28 2.79
N GLU A 121 31.72 10.76 2.44
CA GLU A 121 31.87 9.51 1.70
C GLU A 121 31.15 8.36 2.43
N ILE A 122 31.31 8.28 3.75
CA ILE A 122 30.67 7.24 4.58
C ILE A 122 29.17 7.50 4.74
N LEU A 123 28.77 8.75 5.05
CA LEU A 123 27.37 9.11 5.26
C LEU A 123 26.52 8.95 4.01
N LEU A 124 27.03 9.37 2.85
CA LEU A 124 26.32 9.23 1.58
C LEU A 124 26.17 7.77 1.19
N SER A 125 27.19 6.94 1.46
CA SER A 125 27.09 5.50 1.19
C SER A 125 26.08 4.82 2.09
N ASP A 126 26.11 5.07 3.41
CA ASP A 126 25.10 4.54 4.34
C ASP A 126 23.69 4.99 3.94
N ALA A 127 23.53 6.28 3.60
CA ALA A 127 22.28 6.84 3.14
C ALA A 127 21.78 6.23 1.82
N PHE A 128 22.68 5.95 0.88
CA PHE A 128 22.32 5.31 -0.39
C PHE A 128 21.78 3.90 -0.17
N PHE A 129 22.50 3.06 0.60
CA PHE A 129 22.08 1.69 0.84
C PHE A 129 20.76 1.64 1.63
N ALA A 130 20.61 2.47 2.65
CA ALA A 130 19.37 2.57 3.41
C ALA A 130 18.19 3.05 2.54
N LEU A 131 18.39 4.08 1.71
CA LEU A 131 17.35 4.58 0.82
C LEU A 131 16.99 3.56 -0.26
N ALA A 132 17.97 2.88 -0.85
CA ALA A 132 17.76 1.85 -1.85
C ALA A 132 16.94 0.68 -1.28
N GLU A 133 17.27 0.20 -0.08
CA GLU A 133 16.52 -0.86 0.59
C GLU A 133 15.08 -0.42 0.90
N ASP A 134 14.91 0.77 1.49
CA ASP A 134 13.60 1.30 1.84
C ASP A 134 12.72 1.52 0.58
N LEU A 135 13.27 1.91 -0.56
CA LEU A 135 12.55 2.07 -1.83
C LEU A 135 12.18 0.73 -2.48
N ASP A 136 13.05 -0.28 -2.39
CA ASP A 136 12.84 -1.58 -3.02
C ASP A 136 11.84 -2.44 -2.23
N ILE A 137 12.10 -2.70 -0.96
CA ILE A 137 11.36 -3.69 -0.16
C ILE A 137 10.55 -3.10 0.98
N GLY A 138 10.60 -1.78 1.13
CA GLY A 138 9.94 -1.03 2.20
C GLY A 138 10.71 -1.05 3.51
N LYS A 139 10.48 0.00 4.29
CA LYS A 139 11.14 0.23 5.57
C LYS A 139 10.64 -0.68 6.68
N VAL A 140 9.34 -0.98 6.66
CA VAL A 140 8.67 -1.75 7.72
C VAL A 140 8.58 -3.22 7.31
N ASP A 141 9.01 -4.11 8.19
CA ASP A 141 8.78 -5.54 8.04
C ASP A 141 7.31 -5.86 8.40
N PRO A 142 6.46 -6.22 7.41
CA PRO A 142 5.05 -6.48 7.65
C PRO A 142 4.80 -7.68 8.57
N SER A 143 5.74 -8.61 8.69
CA SER A 143 5.64 -9.77 9.59
C SER A 143 5.65 -9.40 11.08
N ARG A 144 6.19 -8.22 11.40
CA ARG A 144 6.24 -7.67 12.76
C ARG A 144 4.99 -6.87 13.15
N LEU A 145 4.08 -6.66 12.22
CA LEU A 145 2.84 -5.95 12.48
C LEU A 145 1.82 -6.89 13.13
N LYS A 146 1.01 -6.36 14.05
CA LYS A 146 -0.12 -7.11 14.65
C LYS A 146 -1.26 -7.38 13.66
N ALA A 147 -1.28 -6.68 12.53
CA ALA A 147 -2.24 -6.90 11.45
C ALA A 147 -1.92 -8.21 10.71
N SER A 148 -2.95 -8.94 10.31
CA SER A 148 -2.81 -10.18 9.53
C SER A 148 -2.40 -9.85 8.08
N TRP A 149 -1.11 -9.65 7.87
CA TRP A 149 -0.52 -9.51 6.54
C TRP A 149 0.03 -10.86 6.10
N GLY A 150 -0.65 -11.52 5.18
CA GLY A 150 -0.30 -12.85 4.69
C GLY A 150 0.37 -12.84 3.30
N ILE A 151 0.78 -11.68 2.78
CA ILE A 151 1.61 -11.60 1.57
C ILE A 151 3.07 -11.74 2.02
N PRO A 152 3.84 -12.68 1.45
CA PRO A 152 5.26 -12.79 1.75
C PRO A 152 5.99 -11.46 1.49
N ARG A 153 6.89 -11.06 2.39
CA ARG A 153 7.72 -9.87 2.15
C ARG A 153 8.50 -10.05 0.86
N LYS A 154 8.51 -9.04 0.03
CA LYS A 154 9.33 -8.99 -1.16
C LYS A 154 10.81 -9.16 -0.77
N SER A 155 11.54 -10.02 -1.44
CA SER A 155 13.01 -10.08 -1.34
C SER A 155 13.65 -8.92 -2.08
N LYS A 156 14.90 -8.58 -1.74
CA LYS A 156 15.68 -7.57 -2.48
C LYS A 156 15.66 -7.90 -3.98
N SER A 157 15.25 -6.94 -4.80
CA SER A 157 15.15 -7.12 -6.25
C SER A 157 16.50 -6.92 -6.93
N TRP A 158 17.43 -6.25 -6.24
CA TRP A 158 18.72 -5.81 -6.79
C TRP A 158 19.86 -6.00 -5.80
N ALA A 159 21.05 -6.21 -6.32
CA ALA A 159 22.30 -6.04 -5.60
C ALA A 159 22.61 -4.53 -5.58
N TYR A 160 22.37 -3.86 -4.46
CA TYR A 160 22.46 -2.39 -4.38
C TYR A 160 23.90 -1.89 -4.60
N GLU A 161 24.90 -2.69 -4.26
CA GLU A 161 26.30 -2.39 -4.57
C GLU A 161 26.54 -2.31 -6.09
N GLN A 162 25.88 -3.17 -6.87
CA GLN A 162 25.98 -3.12 -8.33
C GLN A 162 25.25 -1.93 -8.92
N LEU A 163 24.10 -1.55 -8.33
CA LEU A 163 23.37 -0.34 -8.72
C LEU A 163 24.22 0.93 -8.50
N LEU A 164 24.89 1.03 -7.35
CA LEU A 164 25.77 2.18 -7.07
C LEU A 164 26.96 2.20 -8.01
N GLU A 165 27.60 1.06 -8.24
CA GLU A 165 28.72 0.94 -9.17
C GLU A 165 28.33 1.33 -10.60
N GLU A 166 27.14 0.91 -11.05
CA GLU A 166 26.61 1.26 -12.36
C GLU A 166 26.26 2.75 -12.46
N ALA A 167 25.64 3.32 -11.41
CA ALA A 167 25.37 4.74 -11.30
C ALA A 167 26.67 5.56 -11.37
N TRP A 168 27.72 5.10 -10.68
CA TRP A 168 29.03 5.75 -10.72
C TRP A 168 29.65 5.72 -12.12
N ARG A 169 29.61 4.59 -12.83
CA ARG A 169 30.11 4.46 -14.20
C ARG A 169 29.36 5.33 -15.19
N ARG A 170 28.02 5.41 -15.05
CA ARG A 170 27.13 6.19 -15.92
C ARG A 170 27.09 7.67 -15.55
N LYS A 171 27.65 8.04 -14.42
CA LYS A 171 27.57 9.40 -13.83
C LYS A 171 26.13 9.88 -13.68
N GLY A 172 25.25 8.99 -13.18
CA GLY A 172 23.84 9.30 -12.98
C GLY A 172 23.16 8.30 -12.05
N LEU A 173 22.57 8.79 -10.96
CA LEU A 173 21.98 7.99 -9.88
C LEU A 173 20.48 7.77 -10.05
N ARG A 174 19.80 8.77 -10.57
CA ARG A 174 18.34 8.82 -10.58
C ARG A 174 17.70 7.60 -11.22
N SER A 175 18.16 7.19 -12.39
CA SER A 175 17.62 6.02 -13.09
C SER A 175 17.80 4.70 -12.31
N SER A 176 18.89 4.59 -11.55
CA SER A 176 19.15 3.43 -10.68
C SER A 176 18.16 3.38 -9.51
N LEU A 177 17.85 4.52 -8.89
CA LEU A 177 16.84 4.58 -7.83
C LEU A 177 15.41 4.40 -8.37
N GLU A 178 15.10 4.94 -9.55
CA GLU A 178 13.79 4.75 -10.20
C GLU A 178 13.50 3.29 -10.53
N ALA A 179 14.52 2.47 -10.79
CA ALA A 179 14.37 1.04 -11.03
C ALA A 179 13.87 0.27 -9.78
N LEU A 180 14.06 0.82 -8.59
CA LEU A 180 13.63 0.25 -7.31
C LEU A 180 12.15 0.49 -7.00
N TYR A 181 11.52 1.47 -7.66
CA TYR A 181 10.13 1.82 -7.37
C TYR A 181 9.15 0.69 -7.68
N PRO A 182 8.10 0.55 -6.85
CA PRO A 182 7.02 -0.37 -7.16
C PRO A 182 6.42 -0.15 -8.55
N LYS A 183 6.14 -1.24 -9.26
CA LYS A 183 5.52 -1.18 -10.60
C LYS A 183 4.03 -0.84 -10.56
N ASN A 184 3.43 -0.73 -9.38
CA ASN A 184 2.05 -0.29 -9.22
C ASN A 184 1.87 1.15 -9.73
N PRO A 185 1.01 1.41 -10.75
CA PRO A 185 0.80 2.76 -11.27
C PRO A 185 0.28 3.76 -10.22
N SER A 186 -0.37 3.27 -9.16
CA SER A 186 -0.84 4.11 -8.05
C SER A 186 0.29 4.66 -7.19
N TYR A 187 1.49 4.06 -7.22
CA TYR A 187 2.64 4.55 -6.48
C TYR A 187 3.05 5.96 -6.94
N GLN A 188 3.23 6.14 -8.24
CA GLN A 188 3.59 7.45 -8.80
C GLN A 188 2.47 8.49 -8.60
N LYS A 189 1.20 8.07 -8.71
CA LYS A 189 0.06 8.93 -8.39
C LYS A 189 0.05 9.36 -6.93
N GLY A 190 0.38 8.45 -6.00
CA GLY A 190 0.49 8.74 -4.57
C GLY A 190 1.60 9.75 -4.27
N LYS A 191 2.79 9.59 -4.86
CA LYS A 191 3.90 10.55 -4.75
C LYS A 191 3.49 11.95 -5.21
N LEU A 192 2.86 12.05 -6.38
CA LEU A 192 2.40 13.32 -6.93
C LEU A 192 1.35 13.98 -6.03
N LEU A 193 0.38 13.19 -5.54
CA LEU A 193 -0.67 13.69 -4.65
C LEU A 193 -0.08 14.18 -3.31
N LEU A 194 0.87 13.45 -2.73
CA LEU A 194 1.55 13.85 -1.50
C LEU A 194 2.23 15.22 -1.66
N ARG A 195 2.95 15.42 -2.77
CA ARG A 195 3.57 16.70 -3.11
C ARG A 195 2.53 17.82 -3.28
N GLN A 196 1.46 17.57 -4.04
CA GLN A 196 0.39 18.54 -4.26
C GLN A 196 -0.30 18.96 -2.95
N LEU A 197 -0.53 18.01 -2.03
CA LEU A 197 -1.13 18.28 -0.73
C LEU A 197 -0.19 19.11 0.15
N GLU A 198 1.09 18.80 0.17
CA GLU A 198 2.08 19.58 0.92
C GLU A 198 2.14 21.03 0.40
N ASP A 199 2.23 21.22 -0.91
CA ASP A 199 2.30 22.54 -1.54
C ASP A 199 0.98 23.34 -1.29
N ARG A 200 -0.17 22.68 -1.37
CA ARG A 200 -1.48 23.30 -1.10
C ARG A 200 -1.64 23.68 0.37
N SER A 201 -1.22 22.82 1.29
CA SER A 201 -1.28 23.12 2.73
C SER A 201 -0.41 24.33 3.11
N LYS A 202 0.74 24.50 2.45
CA LYS A 202 1.61 25.66 2.66
C LYS A 202 1.04 26.95 2.06
N SER A 203 0.42 26.86 0.87
CA SER A 203 -0.09 28.04 0.14
C SER A 203 -1.48 28.50 0.63
N SER A 204 -2.26 27.61 1.21
CA SER A 204 -3.65 27.90 1.63
C SER A 204 -3.96 27.32 3.02
N PRO A 205 -3.35 27.83 4.09
CA PRO A 205 -3.58 27.33 5.43
C PRO A 205 -5.01 27.64 5.86
N ILE A 206 -5.77 26.59 6.21
CA ILE A 206 -7.14 26.70 6.77
C ILE A 206 -7.24 25.90 8.06
N SER A 207 -8.24 26.25 8.89
CA SER A 207 -8.50 25.51 10.12
C SER A 207 -9.27 24.21 9.84
N TRP A 208 -8.78 23.11 10.41
CA TRP A 208 -9.42 21.79 10.33
C TRP A 208 -10.09 21.38 11.66
N LYS A 209 -10.67 22.34 12.38
CA LYS A 209 -11.49 22.00 13.56
C LYS A 209 -12.67 21.14 13.12
N PRO A 210 -12.93 19.99 13.78
CA PRO A 210 -14.02 19.12 13.36
C PRO A 210 -15.38 19.83 13.36
N VAL A 211 -16.05 19.82 12.22
CA VAL A 211 -17.45 20.18 12.09
C VAL A 211 -18.27 19.04 12.68
N LYS A 212 -19.22 19.37 13.57
CA LYS A 212 -20.16 18.42 14.18
C LYS A 212 -21.58 18.81 13.80
N THR A 213 -22.38 17.83 13.44
CA THR A 213 -23.81 18.00 13.22
C THR A 213 -24.55 16.72 13.59
N ASP A 214 -25.69 16.88 14.24
CA ASP A 214 -26.59 15.78 14.60
C ASP A 214 -27.68 15.58 13.53
N LYS A 215 -27.77 16.47 12.55
CA LYS A 215 -28.80 16.47 11.50
C LYS A 215 -28.14 16.59 10.13
N SER A 216 -28.70 15.90 9.15
CA SER A 216 -28.40 16.14 7.76
C SER A 216 -28.91 17.50 7.31
N LEU A 217 -28.18 18.17 6.44
CA LEU A 217 -28.52 19.47 5.88
C LEU A 217 -28.88 19.33 4.41
N HIS A 218 -30.03 19.90 4.02
CA HIS A 218 -30.58 19.88 2.67
C HIS A 218 -30.51 21.23 1.99
N LEU A 219 -30.63 21.23 0.66
CA LEU A 219 -30.65 22.45 -0.15
C LEU A 219 -31.69 23.45 0.36
N GLY A 220 -31.31 24.71 0.52
CA GLY A 220 -32.15 25.80 1.04
C GLY A 220 -32.08 25.98 2.57
N GLU A 221 -31.57 25.00 3.29
CA GLU A 221 -31.42 25.12 4.75
C GLU A 221 -30.21 25.98 5.14
N SER A 222 -30.17 26.41 6.39
CA SER A 222 -29.09 27.26 6.92
C SER A 222 -28.36 26.60 8.07
N SER A 223 -27.03 26.80 8.13
CA SER A 223 -26.20 26.34 9.25
C SER A 223 -24.99 27.22 9.48
N GLY A 224 -24.59 27.36 10.75
CA GLY A 224 -23.39 28.09 11.14
C GLY A 224 -22.08 27.49 10.68
N PHE A 225 -22.03 26.20 10.33
CA PHE A 225 -20.84 25.53 9.88
C PHE A 225 -20.63 25.59 8.34
N LEU A 226 -21.57 26.13 7.57
CA LEU A 226 -21.44 26.20 6.10
C LEU A 226 -20.24 27.01 5.62
N PRO A 227 -19.82 28.11 6.28
CA PRO A 227 -18.59 28.80 5.90
C PRO A 227 -17.35 27.89 5.93
N GLU A 228 -17.22 27.02 6.95
CA GLU A 228 -16.12 26.05 7.03
C GLU A 228 -16.23 25.00 5.93
N ILE A 229 -17.42 24.51 5.60
CA ILE A 229 -17.63 23.57 4.50
C ILE A 229 -17.20 24.18 3.15
N ARG A 230 -17.57 25.45 2.89
CA ARG A 230 -17.14 26.17 1.69
C ARG A 230 -15.63 26.32 1.61
N GLN A 231 -14.96 26.66 2.72
CA GLN A 231 -13.52 26.77 2.77
C GLN A 231 -12.83 25.44 2.48
N ARG A 232 -13.32 24.32 3.04
CA ARG A 232 -12.78 22.99 2.82
C ARG A 232 -12.99 22.51 1.39
N LEU A 233 -14.19 22.71 0.83
CA LEU A 233 -14.45 22.39 -0.58
C LEU A 233 -13.56 23.22 -1.51
N ALA A 234 -13.34 24.51 -1.21
CA ALA A 234 -12.43 25.36 -1.92
C ALA A 234 -10.99 24.85 -1.83
N PHE A 235 -10.54 24.46 -0.64
CA PHE A 235 -9.24 23.81 -0.43
C PHE A 235 -9.09 22.55 -1.30
N TRP A 236 -10.12 21.72 -1.40
CA TRP A 236 -10.11 20.52 -2.23
C TRP A 236 -10.30 20.79 -3.74
N GLY A 237 -10.48 22.03 -4.14
CA GLY A 237 -10.59 22.42 -5.55
C GLY A 237 -12.02 22.41 -6.12
N TYR A 238 -13.04 22.32 -5.28
CA TYR A 238 -14.45 22.34 -5.70
C TYR A 238 -15.05 23.76 -5.76
N SER A 239 -14.23 24.81 -5.61
CA SER A 239 -14.69 26.19 -5.68
C SER A 239 -14.81 26.67 -7.11
N SER A 240 -15.93 27.24 -7.48
CA SER A 240 -16.16 27.93 -8.75
C SER A 240 -16.29 29.46 -8.51
N GLY A 241 -15.22 30.11 -7.99
CA GLY A 241 -15.03 31.55 -8.10
C GLY A 241 -16.14 32.47 -7.55
N GLY A 242 -16.64 32.23 -6.35
CA GLY A 242 -17.52 33.16 -5.61
C GLY A 242 -16.96 33.45 -4.24
N SER A 243 -17.37 34.56 -3.59
CA SER A 243 -16.94 34.91 -2.22
C SER A 243 -17.31 33.76 -1.23
N ALA A 244 -16.33 32.89 -0.99
CA ALA A 244 -16.51 31.64 -0.23
C ALA A 244 -16.78 31.86 1.27
N LYS A 245 -16.79 33.11 1.76
CA LYS A 245 -16.65 33.39 3.20
C LYS A 245 -17.95 33.61 3.99
N GLU A 246 -19.08 33.90 3.35
CA GLU A 246 -20.19 34.52 4.14
C GLU A 246 -21.55 33.82 4.08
N GLY A 247 -21.79 32.81 3.29
CA GLY A 247 -23.12 32.22 3.17
C GLY A 247 -23.42 31.13 4.19
N LYS A 248 -24.29 31.38 5.13
CA LYS A 248 -24.86 30.39 6.05
C LYS A 248 -26.01 29.57 5.44
N VAL A 249 -26.40 29.88 4.19
CA VAL A 249 -27.44 29.17 3.43
C VAL A 249 -26.82 28.12 2.56
N TYR A 250 -27.37 26.93 2.51
CA TYR A 250 -27.03 25.85 1.61
C TYR A 250 -27.64 26.13 0.23
N ASP A 251 -26.96 26.92 -0.57
CA ASP A 251 -27.42 27.35 -1.91
C ASP A 251 -27.11 26.29 -2.98
N SER A 252 -27.65 26.50 -4.19
CA SER A 252 -27.50 25.60 -5.33
C SER A 252 -26.04 25.46 -5.79
N LEU A 253 -25.22 26.50 -5.64
CA LEU A 253 -23.79 26.42 -6.01
C LEU A 253 -23.05 25.47 -5.06
N LEU A 254 -23.22 25.63 -3.76
CA LEU A 254 -22.62 24.73 -2.77
C LEU A 254 -23.14 23.30 -2.92
N TRP A 255 -24.42 23.13 -3.24
CA TRP A 255 -25.02 21.81 -3.49
C TRP A 255 -24.33 21.08 -4.65
N THR A 256 -24.08 21.78 -5.76
CA THR A 256 -23.33 21.20 -6.91
C THR A 256 -21.90 20.79 -6.51
N GLN A 257 -21.24 21.62 -5.70
CA GLN A 257 -19.88 21.32 -5.20
C GLN A 257 -19.88 20.10 -4.27
N VAL A 258 -20.87 19.99 -3.39
CA VAL A 258 -21.03 18.82 -2.50
C VAL A 258 -21.27 17.54 -3.31
N ILE A 259 -22.12 17.57 -4.35
CA ILE A 259 -22.32 16.41 -5.22
C ILE A 259 -21.02 15.98 -5.89
N ALA A 260 -20.23 16.91 -6.43
CA ALA A 260 -18.95 16.62 -7.06
C ALA A 260 -17.98 15.99 -6.04
N PHE A 261 -17.89 16.57 -4.85
CA PHE A 261 -17.09 16.03 -3.74
C PHE A 261 -17.54 14.63 -3.33
N GLN A 262 -18.83 14.39 -3.19
CA GLN A 262 -19.39 13.08 -2.83
C GLN A 262 -19.05 12.01 -3.88
N LYS A 263 -19.18 12.34 -5.18
CA LYS A 263 -18.79 11.45 -6.28
C LYS A 263 -17.33 11.06 -6.21
N ASP A 264 -16.43 12.03 -6.02
CA ASP A 264 -14.99 11.79 -5.95
C ASP A 264 -14.59 10.99 -4.70
N ARG A 265 -15.38 11.08 -3.63
CA ARG A 265 -15.20 10.27 -2.40
C ARG A 265 -15.88 8.90 -2.47
N GLY A 266 -16.60 8.59 -3.53
CA GLY A 266 -17.29 7.32 -3.73
C GLY A 266 -18.45 7.07 -2.75
N ILE A 267 -19.07 8.15 -2.22
CA ILE A 267 -20.26 8.09 -1.37
C ILE A 267 -21.50 8.51 -2.15
N SER A 268 -22.71 8.32 -1.56
CA SER A 268 -23.97 8.72 -2.19
C SER A 268 -23.95 10.19 -2.56
N ALA A 269 -24.13 10.50 -3.86
CA ALA A 269 -24.01 11.84 -4.40
C ALA A 269 -25.38 12.52 -4.56
N GLU A 270 -26.13 12.60 -3.45
CA GLU A 270 -27.47 13.19 -3.39
C GLU A 270 -27.43 14.68 -3.02
N GLY A 271 -26.27 15.22 -2.75
CA GLY A 271 -26.11 16.61 -2.29
C GLY A 271 -26.59 16.82 -0.87
N VAL A 272 -26.82 15.78 -0.07
CA VAL A 272 -27.17 15.90 1.35
C VAL A 272 -25.87 15.95 2.16
N ILE A 273 -25.71 16.99 2.99
CA ILE A 273 -24.56 17.06 3.91
C ILE A 273 -24.91 16.27 5.18
N GLY A 274 -24.74 14.96 5.11
CA GLY A 274 -24.95 14.03 6.21
C GLY A 274 -23.65 13.57 6.90
N PRO A 275 -23.73 12.61 7.83
CA PRO A 275 -22.57 12.12 8.60
C PRO A 275 -21.39 11.64 7.73
N SER A 276 -21.65 10.90 6.64
CA SER A 276 -20.61 10.45 5.71
C SER A 276 -19.90 11.64 5.07
N THR A 277 -20.64 12.60 4.53
CA THR A 277 -20.07 13.80 3.90
C THR A 277 -19.23 14.62 4.90
N ILE A 278 -19.74 14.82 6.12
CA ILE A 278 -19.03 15.53 7.19
C ILE A 278 -17.76 14.79 7.60
N SER A 279 -17.80 13.48 7.68
CA SER A 279 -16.61 12.66 8.01
C SER A 279 -15.47 12.91 7.02
N PHE A 280 -15.76 12.85 5.72
CA PHE A 280 -14.76 13.12 4.67
C PHE A 280 -14.33 14.60 4.64
N LEU A 281 -15.23 15.54 4.89
CA LEU A 281 -14.89 16.97 4.96
C LEU A 281 -14.05 17.31 6.20
N ASN A 282 -14.13 16.53 7.26
CA ASN A 282 -13.32 16.69 8.46
C ASN A 282 -11.90 16.11 8.32
N GLU A 283 -11.65 15.28 7.30
CA GLU A 283 -10.32 14.74 7.05
C GLU A 283 -9.37 15.86 6.64
N SER A 284 -8.36 16.11 7.48
CA SER A 284 -7.36 17.15 7.19
C SER A 284 -6.35 16.69 6.12
N PRO A 285 -5.66 17.63 5.45
CA PRO A 285 -4.57 17.28 4.54
C PRO A 285 -3.49 16.44 5.19
N GLU A 286 -3.14 16.70 6.46
CA GLU A 286 -2.13 15.94 7.21
C GLU A 286 -2.57 14.49 7.40
N GLN A 287 -3.83 14.27 7.80
CA GLN A 287 -4.40 12.91 7.94
C GLN A 287 -4.43 12.17 6.60
N LEU A 288 -4.69 12.89 5.50
CA LEU A 288 -4.64 12.28 4.17
C LEU A 288 -3.21 11.98 3.74
N MET A 289 -2.25 12.88 4.02
CA MET A 289 -0.82 12.64 3.77
C MET A 289 -0.34 11.40 4.55
N ASP A 290 -0.65 11.26 5.83
CA ASP A 290 -0.33 10.06 6.63
C ASP A 290 -0.88 8.78 6.00
N LYS A 291 -2.12 8.81 5.50
CA LYS A 291 -2.71 7.66 4.78
C LYS A 291 -1.97 7.33 3.49
N ILE A 292 -1.57 8.35 2.73
CA ILE A 292 -0.80 8.18 1.49
C ILE A 292 0.56 7.57 1.81
N GLU A 293 1.28 8.08 2.80
CA GLU A 293 2.58 7.56 3.24
C GLU A 293 2.50 6.08 3.62
N VAL A 294 1.50 5.70 4.43
CA VAL A 294 1.25 4.28 4.78
C VAL A 294 0.95 3.42 3.56
N ASN A 295 0.21 3.95 2.57
CA ASN A 295 -0.09 3.19 1.37
C ASN A 295 1.11 3.07 0.43
N LEU A 296 1.95 4.12 0.31
CA LEU A 296 3.21 4.05 -0.43
C LEU A 296 4.13 2.99 0.18
N GLU A 297 4.23 2.94 1.51
CA GLU A 297 4.98 1.88 2.22
C GLU A 297 4.44 0.48 1.88
N ARG A 298 3.14 0.27 2.00
CA ARG A 298 2.51 -1.03 1.69
C ARG A 298 2.69 -1.46 0.24
N MET A 299 2.72 -0.52 -0.71
CA MET A 299 2.95 -0.83 -2.12
C MET A 299 4.35 -1.39 -2.36
N ARG A 300 5.35 -1.03 -1.56
CA ARG A 300 6.70 -1.58 -1.62
C ARG A 300 6.80 -3.03 -1.14
N TRP A 301 5.88 -3.46 -0.27
CA TRP A 301 5.84 -4.85 0.23
C TRP A 301 5.30 -5.85 -0.80
N VAL A 302 4.54 -5.36 -1.79
CA VAL A 302 3.88 -6.21 -2.79
C VAL A 302 4.87 -6.54 -3.92
N PRO A 303 5.06 -7.82 -4.26
CA PRO A 303 5.92 -8.21 -5.37
C PRO A 303 5.49 -7.59 -6.70
N SER A 304 6.44 -7.18 -7.53
CA SER A 304 6.19 -6.48 -8.81
C SER A 304 5.38 -7.32 -9.79
N GLU A 305 5.51 -8.65 -9.73
CA GLU A 305 4.82 -9.60 -10.59
C GLU A 305 3.30 -9.46 -10.54
N PHE A 306 2.75 -8.99 -9.41
CA PHE A 306 1.31 -8.72 -9.29
C PHE A 306 0.83 -7.60 -10.21
N PHE A 307 1.71 -6.72 -10.64
CA PHE A 307 1.37 -5.59 -11.51
C PHE A 307 1.87 -5.77 -12.94
N GLU A 308 2.81 -6.70 -13.16
CA GLU A 308 3.38 -7.01 -14.48
C GLU A 308 2.64 -8.16 -15.18
N LYS A 309 2.06 -9.05 -14.42
CA LYS A 309 1.35 -10.24 -14.93
C LYS A 309 -0.17 -10.04 -14.87
N GLU A 310 -0.88 -11.12 -15.16
CA GLU A 310 -2.34 -11.20 -15.02
C GLU A 310 -2.70 -11.51 -13.56
N ALA A 311 -3.54 -10.67 -12.96
CA ALA A 311 -3.93 -10.84 -11.56
C ALA A 311 -5.31 -10.26 -11.25
N ILE A 312 -5.94 -10.83 -10.22
CA ILE A 312 -7.15 -10.30 -9.60
C ILE A 312 -6.75 -9.66 -8.28
N LEU A 313 -6.99 -8.36 -8.16
CA LEU A 313 -6.72 -7.57 -6.97
C LEU A 313 -8.04 -7.20 -6.28
N VAL A 314 -8.19 -7.56 -5.01
CA VAL A 314 -9.30 -7.11 -4.16
C VAL A 314 -8.80 -6.02 -3.22
N ASN A 315 -9.24 -4.79 -3.46
CA ASN A 315 -9.01 -3.68 -2.57
C ASN A 315 -10.11 -3.67 -1.49
N ILE A 316 -9.80 -4.28 -0.34
CA ILE A 316 -10.75 -4.46 0.77
C ILE A 316 -11.33 -3.12 1.25
N PRO A 317 -10.53 -2.07 1.53
CA PRO A 317 -11.05 -0.77 1.98
C PRO A 317 -11.95 -0.05 0.97
N SER A 318 -11.72 -0.21 -0.33
CA SER A 318 -12.55 0.41 -1.37
C SER A 318 -13.72 -0.47 -1.80
N PHE A 319 -13.82 -1.70 -1.29
CA PHE A 319 -14.85 -2.67 -1.68
C PHE A 319 -14.90 -2.91 -3.20
N GLN A 320 -13.74 -3.05 -3.82
CA GLN A 320 -13.59 -3.18 -5.25
C GLN A 320 -12.68 -4.35 -5.61
N LEU A 321 -13.05 -5.09 -6.63
CA LEU A 321 -12.22 -6.08 -7.29
C LEU A 321 -11.83 -5.54 -8.67
N VAL A 322 -10.56 -5.66 -9.01
CA VAL A 322 -9.99 -5.34 -10.33
C VAL A 322 -9.30 -6.59 -10.87
N TYR A 323 -9.64 -6.99 -12.08
CA TYR A 323 -8.90 -7.97 -12.85
C TYR A 323 -8.10 -7.23 -13.94
N HIS A 324 -6.80 -7.43 -13.95
CA HIS A 324 -5.89 -6.72 -14.86
C HIS A 324 -4.88 -7.67 -15.48
N ARG A 325 -4.30 -7.26 -16.61
CA ARG A 325 -3.17 -7.90 -17.27
C ARG A 325 -2.13 -6.82 -17.57
N GLY A 326 -1.04 -6.85 -16.81
CA GLY A 326 -0.07 -5.75 -16.84
C GLY A 326 -0.75 -4.43 -16.47
N VAL A 327 -0.64 -3.43 -17.32
CA VAL A 327 -1.25 -2.11 -17.11
C VAL A 327 -2.73 -2.03 -17.48
N ASP A 328 -3.27 -3.01 -18.19
CA ASP A 328 -4.62 -3.00 -18.71
C ASP A 328 -5.61 -3.54 -17.69
N THR A 329 -6.61 -2.74 -17.34
CA THR A 329 -7.76 -3.17 -16.55
C THR A 329 -8.77 -3.86 -17.45
N LEU A 330 -8.96 -5.16 -17.25
CA LEU A 330 -9.88 -5.98 -18.04
C LEU A 330 -11.29 -5.99 -17.47
N PHE A 331 -11.39 -5.91 -16.12
CA PHE A 331 -12.69 -5.95 -15.44
C PHE A 331 -12.62 -5.30 -14.08
N THR A 332 -13.73 -4.69 -13.67
CA THR A 332 -13.87 -4.09 -12.33
C THR A 332 -15.28 -4.36 -11.80
N THR A 333 -15.40 -4.75 -10.54
CA THR A 333 -16.69 -4.98 -9.90
C THR A 333 -16.67 -4.61 -8.42
N LYS A 334 -17.84 -4.29 -7.86
CA LYS A 334 -18.00 -4.10 -6.42
C LYS A 334 -17.93 -5.44 -5.70
N VAL A 335 -17.39 -5.41 -4.47
CA VAL A 335 -17.36 -6.57 -3.59
C VAL A 335 -17.91 -6.25 -2.21
N ILE A 336 -18.36 -7.32 -1.52
CA ILE A 336 -18.71 -7.32 -0.09
C ILE A 336 -17.63 -8.13 0.61
N VAL A 337 -17.05 -7.57 1.67
CA VAL A 337 -15.97 -8.17 2.43
C VAL A 337 -16.40 -8.49 3.87
N GLY A 338 -15.51 -9.05 4.66
CA GLY A 338 -15.73 -9.41 6.05
C GLY A 338 -16.07 -8.23 6.95
N THR A 339 -16.82 -8.51 8.02
CA THR A 339 -17.10 -7.55 9.09
C THR A 339 -15.82 -7.26 9.90
N VAL A 340 -15.86 -6.24 10.77
CA VAL A 340 -14.75 -5.94 11.68
C VAL A 340 -14.43 -7.11 12.61
N THR A 341 -15.45 -7.86 13.03
CA THR A 341 -15.29 -9.05 13.89
C THR A 341 -14.86 -10.31 13.14
N HIS A 342 -15.09 -10.35 11.83
CA HIS A 342 -14.67 -11.45 10.93
C HIS A 342 -14.02 -10.85 9.67
N PRO A 343 -12.86 -10.23 9.81
CA PRO A 343 -12.24 -9.50 8.72
C PRO A 343 -11.77 -10.44 7.59
N THR A 344 -11.87 -9.97 6.36
CA THR A 344 -11.20 -10.61 5.23
C THR A 344 -9.69 -10.46 5.43
N PRO A 345 -8.90 -11.55 5.48
CA PRO A 345 -7.45 -11.48 5.63
C PRO A 345 -6.79 -10.93 4.36
N ILE A 346 -5.61 -10.35 4.54
CA ILE A 346 -4.77 -9.88 3.42
C ILE A 346 -3.80 -11.01 3.08
N PHE A 347 -3.88 -11.56 1.88
CA PHE A 347 -3.02 -12.64 1.41
C PHE A 347 -3.01 -12.72 -0.13
N THR A 348 -2.21 -13.59 -0.67
CA THR A 348 -2.17 -13.96 -2.08
C THR A 348 -2.28 -15.47 -2.25
N ALA A 349 -2.97 -15.89 -3.28
CA ALA A 349 -3.06 -17.30 -3.67
C ALA A 349 -3.36 -17.42 -5.18
N PRO A 350 -2.88 -18.48 -5.85
CA PRO A 350 -3.22 -18.74 -7.24
C PRO A 350 -4.68 -19.20 -7.34
N MET A 351 -5.42 -18.63 -8.30
CA MET A 351 -6.77 -19.13 -8.62
C MET A 351 -6.64 -20.47 -9.35
N SER A 352 -7.41 -21.46 -8.92
CA SER A 352 -7.26 -22.84 -9.39
C SER A 352 -8.43 -23.32 -10.24
N TYR A 353 -9.67 -23.07 -9.82
CA TYR A 353 -10.86 -23.55 -10.54
C TYR A 353 -12.12 -22.77 -10.12
N LEU A 354 -13.15 -22.88 -10.95
CA LEU A 354 -14.49 -22.38 -10.68
C LEU A 354 -15.42 -23.55 -10.35
N VAL A 355 -16.40 -23.31 -9.48
CA VAL A 355 -17.49 -24.25 -9.20
C VAL A 355 -18.80 -23.58 -9.58
N LEU A 356 -19.51 -24.17 -10.52
CA LEU A 356 -20.84 -23.73 -10.95
C LEU A 356 -21.89 -24.45 -10.11
N SER A 357 -22.99 -23.77 -9.82
CA SER A 357 -24.07 -24.28 -8.98
C SER A 357 -23.57 -24.96 -7.69
N PRO A 358 -22.82 -24.24 -6.82
CA PRO A 358 -22.12 -24.85 -5.70
C PRO A 358 -23.05 -25.28 -4.58
N TYR A 359 -22.74 -26.39 -3.91
CA TYR A 359 -23.21 -26.61 -2.54
C TYR A 359 -22.50 -25.65 -1.59
N TRP A 360 -23.21 -25.07 -0.64
CA TRP A 360 -22.60 -24.35 0.46
C TRP A 360 -22.47 -25.26 1.69
N ASN A 361 -21.33 -25.86 1.89
CA ASN A 361 -21.01 -26.53 3.12
C ASN A 361 -20.83 -25.49 4.23
N ILE A 362 -21.73 -25.47 5.21
CA ILE A 362 -21.74 -24.46 6.26
C ILE A 362 -20.53 -24.68 7.18
N PRO A 363 -19.64 -23.69 7.34
CA PRO A 363 -18.48 -23.79 8.23
C PRO A 363 -18.90 -24.13 9.67
N PRO A 364 -18.12 -24.93 10.43
CA PRO A 364 -18.45 -25.34 11.79
C PRO A 364 -18.75 -24.16 12.73
N SER A 365 -18.09 -23.03 12.57
CA SER A 365 -18.32 -21.82 13.37
C SER A 365 -19.73 -21.25 13.11
N ILE A 366 -20.14 -21.12 11.84
CA ILE A 366 -21.48 -20.65 11.45
C ILE A 366 -22.53 -21.66 11.84
N ALA A 367 -22.28 -22.95 11.63
CA ALA A 367 -23.19 -24.01 12.04
C ALA A 367 -23.45 -23.95 13.56
N LYS A 368 -22.42 -23.84 14.38
CA LYS A 368 -22.51 -23.78 15.84
C LYS A 368 -23.21 -22.52 16.35
N ASN A 369 -22.83 -21.36 15.81
CA ASN A 369 -23.23 -20.07 16.38
C ASN A 369 -24.54 -19.53 15.81
N GLU A 370 -24.93 -19.94 14.61
CA GLU A 370 -26.09 -19.39 13.88
C GLU A 370 -27.07 -20.48 13.47
N THR A 371 -26.64 -21.50 12.69
CA THR A 371 -27.54 -22.44 12.03
C THR A 371 -28.20 -23.38 13.03
N LEU A 372 -27.46 -24.03 13.92
CA LEU A 372 -28.01 -24.94 14.92
C LEU A 372 -28.96 -24.23 15.91
N PRO A 373 -28.64 -23.03 16.43
CA PRO A 373 -29.60 -22.25 17.20
C PRO A 373 -30.87 -21.91 16.45
N ALA A 374 -30.78 -21.58 15.16
CA ALA A 374 -31.94 -21.27 14.30
C ALA A 374 -32.81 -22.52 14.08
N ILE A 375 -32.22 -23.68 13.81
CA ILE A 375 -32.94 -24.97 13.66
C ILE A 375 -33.68 -25.35 14.95
N ARG A 376 -33.05 -25.18 16.10
CA ARG A 376 -33.68 -25.48 17.39
C ARG A 376 -34.89 -24.59 17.70
N ARG A 377 -34.88 -23.34 17.20
CA ARG A 377 -36.00 -22.39 17.35
C ARG A 377 -37.12 -22.62 16.33
N ASN A 378 -36.77 -23.12 15.14
CA ASN A 378 -37.71 -23.31 14.03
C ASN A 378 -37.34 -24.59 13.26
N SER A 379 -38.14 -25.65 13.42
CA SER A 379 -37.94 -26.92 12.75
C SER A 379 -38.04 -26.86 11.21
N GLY A 380 -38.75 -25.86 10.66
CA GLY A 380 -38.84 -25.60 9.22
C GLY A 380 -37.64 -24.86 8.63
N TYR A 381 -36.63 -24.49 9.44
CA TYR A 381 -35.47 -23.67 9.02
C TYR A 381 -34.69 -24.31 7.87
N LEU A 382 -34.43 -25.61 7.95
CA LEU A 382 -33.71 -26.35 6.88
C LEU A 382 -34.46 -26.34 5.56
N GLN A 383 -35.73 -26.65 5.60
CA GLN A 383 -36.59 -26.69 4.40
C GLN A 383 -36.69 -25.29 3.77
N LYS A 384 -36.97 -24.26 4.58
CA LYS A 384 -37.07 -22.87 4.11
C LYS A 384 -35.82 -22.40 3.41
N ASN A 385 -34.65 -22.85 3.90
CA ASN A 385 -33.34 -22.41 3.36
C ASN A 385 -32.72 -23.44 2.38
N ASN A 386 -33.50 -24.42 1.88
CA ASN A 386 -33.01 -25.46 0.98
C ASN A 386 -31.76 -26.18 1.48
N MET A 387 -31.76 -26.51 2.77
CA MET A 387 -30.61 -27.15 3.46
C MET A 387 -30.86 -28.61 3.74
N GLU A 388 -29.77 -29.39 3.86
CA GLU A 388 -29.80 -30.80 4.24
C GLU A 388 -28.66 -31.09 5.26
N VAL A 389 -28.87 -32.17 6.00
CA VAL A 389 -27.86 -32.72 6.92
C VAL A 389 -27.18 -33.90 6.25
N VAL A 390 -25.84 -33.93 6.32
CA VAL A 390 -25.05 -34.99 5.72
C VAL A 390 -24.03 -35.55 6.69
N THR A 391 -23.63 -36.80 6.50
CA THR A 391 -22.47 -37.40 7.17
C THR A 391 -21.17 -36.74 6.69
N ALA A 392 -20.04 -37.00 7.36
CA ALA A 392 -18.72 -36.58 6.88
C ALA A 392 -18.40 -37.10 5.46
N GLY A 393 -18.97 -38.24 5.08
CA GLY A 393 -18.85 -38.81 3.72
C GLY A 393 -19.84 -38.24 2.69
N GLY A 394 -20.64 -37.21 3.06
CA GLY A 394 -21.56 -36.54 2.14
C GLY A 394 -22.92 -37.23 1.94
N GLN A 395 -23.21 -38.32 2.65
CA GLN A 395 -24.50 -39.04 2.56
C GLN A 395 -25.60 -38.30 3.34
N ALA A 396 -26.78 -38.12 2.72
CA ALA A 396 -27.88 -37.46 3.36
C ALA A 396 -28.40 -38.24 4.59
N VAL A 397 -28.70 -37.52 5.67
CA VAL A 397 -29.22 -38.07 6.93
C VAL A 397 -30.69 -37.66 7.08
N ALA A 398 -31.57 -38.63 7.38
CA ALA A 398 -32.95 -38.29 7.66
C ALA A 398 -33.06 -37.42 8.92
N LEU A 399 -33.80 -36.31 8.85
CA LEU A 399 -33.91 -35.34 9.92
C LEU A 399 -34.44 -35.95 11.24
N SER A 400 -35.23 -37.00 11.16
CA SER A 400 -35.74 -37.76 12.29
C SER A 400 -34.65 -38.54 13.09
N GLN A 401 -33.51 -38.79 12.46
CA GLN A 401 -32.36 -39.47 13.07
C GLN A 401 -31.33 -38.50 13.68
N VAL A 402 -31.51 -37.20 13.50
CA VAL A 402 -30.57 -36.19 13.92
C VAL A 402 -30.83 -35.78 15.37
N ASN A 403 -29.84 -36.01 16.25
CA ASN A 403 -29.86 -35.41 17.58
C ASN A 403 -29.32 -33.95 17.52
N TRP A 404 -30.24 -32.99 17.47
CA TRP A 404 -29.94 -31.57 17.39
C TRP A 404 -29.23 -30.97 18.62
N ASN A 405 -29.23 -31.73 19.74
CA ASN A 405 -28.59 -31.33 21.00
C ASN A 405 -27.23 -31.99 21.23
N ALA A 406 -26.79 -32.83 20.29
CA ALA A 406 -25.48 -33.52 20.41
C ALA A 406 -24.33 -32.50 20.50
N LYS A 407 -23.36 -32.77 21.38
CA LYS A 407 -22.16 -31.98 21.60
C LYS A 407 -20.93 -32.91 21.68
N PRO A 408 -20.02 -32.87 20.67
CA PRO A 408 -20.08 -32.10 19.42
C PRO A 408 -21.19 -32.56 18.49
N PHE A 409 -21.67 -31.70 17.60
CA PHE A 409 -22.63 -32.06 16.55
C PHE A 409 -21.92 -32.91 15.50
N PRO A 410 -22.33 -34.17 15.25
CA PRO A 410 -21.54 -35.12 14.46
C PRO A 410 -21.75 -35.06 12.96
N TYR A 411 -22.63 -34.18 12.47
CA TYR A 411 -22.99 -34.07 11.08
C TYR A 411 -22.55 -32.73 10.48
N LEU A 412 -22.52 -32.67 9.15
CA LEU A 412 -22.37 -31.44 8.39
C LEU A 412 -23.74 -30.95 7.94
N ILE A 413 -23.90 -29.64 7.85
CA ILE A 413 -25.09 -29.01 7.27
C ILE A 413 -24.62 -28.32 5.99
N ARG A 414 -25.36 -28.54 4.89
CA ARG A 414 -25.07 -27.85 3.64
C ARG A 414 -26.34 -27.32 3.01
N GLN A 415 -26.23 -26.21 2.28
CA GLN A 415 -27.28 -25.65 1.43
C GLN A 415 -27.10 -26.22 0.03
N LYS A 416 -28.23 -26.65 -0.59
CA LYS A 416 -28.26 -27.17 -1.95
C LYS A 416 -28.04 -26.06 -2.97
N PRO A 417 -27.57 -26.41 -4.19
CA PRO A 417 -27.52 -25.47 -5.31
C PRO A 417 -28.86 -24.80 -5.60
N GLY A 418 -28.80 -23.62 -6.21
CA GLY A 418 -29.98 -22.87 -6.66
C GLY A 418 -29.86 -21.37 -6.37
N GLU A 419 -30.76 -20.58 -6.89
CA GLU A 419 -30.78 -19.12 -6.84
C GLU A 419 -30.78 -18.56 -5.41
N SER A 420 -31.36 -19.28 -4.45
CA SER A 420 -31.38 -18.89 -3.03
C SER A 420 -30.14 -19.30 -2.25
N ASN A 421 -29.16 -19.99 -2.89
CA ASN A 421 -27.95 -20.42 -2.22
C ASN A 421 -27.11 -19.21 -1.80
N ALA A 422 -26.60 -19.21 -0.57
CA ALA A 422 -25.81 -18.09 -0.04
C ALA A 422 -24.53 -17.81 -0.85
N LEU A 423 -23.99 -18.80 -1.58
CA LEU A 423 -22.86 -18.65 -2.49
C LEU A 423 -23.26 -18.24 -3.91
N GLY A 424 -24.58 -18.08 -4.18
CA GLY A 424 -25.10 -17.84 -5.52
C GLY A 424 -24.80 -18.99 -6.47
N LEU A 425 -24.57 -18.66 -7.74
CA LEU A 425 -24.40 -19.63 -8.82
C LEU A 425 -22.93 -19.94 -9.16
N ILE A 426 -21.97 -19.11 -8.73
CA ILE A 426 -20.56 -19.28 -9.09
C ILE A 426 -19.67 -19.05 -7.88
N LYS A 427 -18.68 -19.94 -7.71
CA LYS A 427 -17.65 -19.88 -6.69
C LYS A 427 -16.27 -20.00 -7.34
N PHE A 428 -15.33 -19.12 -7.00
CA PHE A 428 -13.97 -19.09 -7.52
C PHE A 428 -13.03 -19.56 -6.42
N MET A 429 -12.26 -20.59 -6.70
CA MET A 429 -11.43 -21.28 -5.73
C MET A 429 -9.96 -20.95 -5.91
N PHE A 430 -9.33 -20.53 -4.82
CA PHE A 430 -7.92 -20.32 -4.65
C PHE A 430 -7.50 -20.89 -3.29
N PRO A 431 -6.96 -22.12 -3.25
CA PRO A 431 -6.63 -22.79 -2.00
C PRO A 431 -5.73 -21.91 -1.11
N ASN A 432 -6.14 -21.70 0.13
CA ASN A 432 -5.45 -20.85 1.09
C ASN A 432 -5.75 -21.31 2.55
N PRO A 433 -4.91 -20.98 3.54
CA PRO A 433 -5.07 -21.41 4.93
C PRO A 433 -6.27 -20.76 5.64
N PHE A 434 -6.86 -19.72 5.07
CA PHE A 434 -7.96 -18.96 5.66
C PHE A 434 -9.35 -19.47 5.23
N ASN A 435 -9.43 -20.41 4.29
CA ASN A 435 -10.68 -20.90 3.68
C ASN A 435 -11.52 -19.76 3.06
N VAL A 436 -10.88 -18.73 2.53
CA VAL A 436 -11.52 -17.61 1.83
C VAL A 436 -11.65 -17.94 0.34
N TYR A 437 -12.75 -17.53 -0.26
CA TYR A 437 -13.02 -17.66 -1.70
C TYR A 437 -13.86 -16.47 -2.20
N LEU A 438 -13.84 -16.25 -3.51
CA LEU A 438 -14.77 -15.34 -4.17
C LEU A 438 -16.04 -16.11 -4.54
N HIS A 439 -17.20 -15.48 -4.44
CA HIS A 439 -18.44 -16.12 -4.81
C HIS A 439 -19.55 -15.13 -5.17
N ASP A 440 -20.55 -15.63 -5.80
CA ASP A 440 -21.81 -14.95 -6.06
C ASP A 440 -22.65 -14.79 -4.78
N THR A 441 -23.78 -14.11 -4.87
CA THR A 441 -24.75 -13.97 -3.77
C THR A 441 -26.13 -13.58 -4.27
N PRO A 442 -27.22 -14.10 -3.69
CA PRO A 442 -28.57 -13.63 -3.98
C PRO A 442 -28.86 -12.23 -3.40
N ALA A 443 -28.07 -11.79 -2.42
CA ALA A 443 -28.27 -10.49 -1.73
C ALA A 443 -27.69 -9.32 -2.53
N LYS A 444 -28.08 -9.16 -3.80
CA LYS A 444 -27.53 -8.15 -4.73
C LYS A 444 -27.75 -6.71 -4.26
N GLN A 445 -28.84 -6.42 -3.55
CA GLN A 445 -29.14 -5.08 -3.00
C GLN A 445 -28.10 -4.55 -2.01
N LEU A 446 -27.26 -5.42 -1.45
CA LEU A 446 -26.19 -5.00 -0.53
C LEU A 446 -25.03 -4.28 -1.26
N PHE A 447 -24.91 -4.44 -2.58
CA PHE A 447 -23.90 -3.72 -3.37
C PHE A 447 -24.22 -2.24 -3.55
N ASP A 448 -25.45 -1.81 -3.25
CA ASP A 448 -25.86 -0.41 -3.28
C ASP A 448 -25.47 0.35 -1.99
N ARG A 449 -25.04 -0.38 -0.97
CA ARG A 449 -24.54 0.21 0.28
C ARG A 449 -23.15 0.81 0.11
N GLU A 450 -22.90 1.93 0.76
CA GLU A 450 -21.56 2.56 0.83
C GLU A 450 -20.60 1.65 1.60
N GLN A 451 -20.99 1.21 2.79
CA GLN A 451 -20.25 0.25 3.59
C GLN A 451 -20.66 -1.17 3.22
N ARG A 452 -19.72 -1.96 2.76
CA ARG A 452 -19.97 -3.34 2.29
C ARG A 452 -19.22 -4.39 3.11
N THR A 453 -19.29 -4.26 4.42
CA THR A 453 -18.69 -5.18 5.40
C THR A 453 -19.75 -6.11 5.99
N PHE A 454 -20.22 -7.11 5.21
CA PHE A 454 -21.36 -7.96 5.59
C PHE A 454 -21.04 -9.46 5.58
N SER A 455 -19.82 -9.88 5.21
CA SER A 455 -19.47 -11.30 5.15
C SER A 455 -18.76 -11.79 6.41
N HIS A 456 -18.59 -13.09 6.51
CA HIS A 456 -17.76 -13.78 7.53
C HIS A 456 -16.32 -13.98 7.05
N GLY A 457 -15.82 -13.11 6.16
CA GLY A 457 -14.46 -13.14 5.64
C GLY A 457 -14.36 -13.48 4.16
N CYS A 458 -15.26 -14.29 3.60
CA CYS A 458 -15.33 -14.54 2.16
C CYS A 458 -15.77 -13.30 1.38
N ILE A 459 -15.49 -13.25 0.09
CA ILE A 459 -15.69 -12.08 -0.75
C ILE A 459 -16.83 -12.35 -1.72
N ARG A 460 -17.94 -11.57 -1.60
CA ARG A 460 -19.07 -11.64 -2.51
C ARG A 460 -18.88 -10.66 -3.66
N MET A 461 -19.22 -11.06 -4.87
CA MET A 461 -19.07 -10.26 -6.09
C MET A 461 -20.41 -9.82 -6.65
N GLN A 462 -20.47 -8.59 -7.19
CA GLN A 462 -21.67 -8.08 -7.84
C GLN A 462 -21.89 -8.75 -9.21
N HIS A 463 -20.83 -8.87 -10.01
CA HIS A 463 -20.85 -9.42 -11.38
C HIS A 463 -19.93 -10.63 -11.52
N PRO A 464 -20.25 -11.79 -10.91
CA PRO A 464 -19.38 -12.98 -10.96
C PRO A 464 -19.38 -13.66 -12.33
N GLN A 465 -20.49 -13.60 -13.06
CA GLN A 465 -20.59 -14.21 -14.39
C GLN A 465 -19.63 -13.57 -15.38
N ASP A 466 -19.56 -12.22 -15.40
CA ASP A 466 -18.66 -11.49 -16.30
C ASP A 466 -17.19 -11.86 -16.06
N LEU A 467 -16.79 -12.02 -14.77
CA LEU A 467 -15.46 -12.49 -14.45
C LEU A 467 -15.22 -13.93 -14.90
N ALA A 468 -16.20 -14.83 -14.70
CA ALA A 468 -16.08 -16.22 -15.13
C ALA A 468 -15.92 -16.33 -16.66
N GLU A 469 -16.70 -15.57 -17.41
CA GLU A 469 -16.58 -15.51 -18.88
C GLU A 469 -15.20 -15.03 -19.34
N LEU A 470 -14.66 -14.00 -18.69
CA LEU A 470 -13.32 -13.51 -19.00
C LEU A 470 -12.22 -14.53 -18.69
N LEU A 471 -12.32 -15.23 -17.56
CA LEU A 471 -11.33 -16.23 -17.14
C LEU A 471 -11.38 -17.48 -18.00
N LEU A 472 -12.57 -17.87 -18.49
CA LEU A 472 -12.79 -19.05 -19.32
C LEU A 472 -12.68 -18.75 -20.83
N LYS A 473 -12.43 -17.49 -21.22
CA LYS A 473 -12.42 -17.07 -22.63
C LYS A 473 -11.45 -17.87 -23.52
N SER A 474 -10.34 -18.33 -22.95
CA SER A 474 -9.35 -19.15 -23.68
C SER A 474 -9.69 -20.64 -23.72
N ASP A 475 -10.69 -21.08 -22.97
CA ASP A 475 -11.12 -22.47 -22.91
C ASP A 475 -12.19 -22.71 -23.97
N GLN A 476 -11.90 -23.61 -24.94
CA GLN A 476 -12.82 -23.91 -26.05
C GLN A 476 -14.12 -24.61 -25.61
N ASP A 477 -14.09 -25.21 -24.42
CA ASP A 477 -15.24 -25.93 -23.87
C ASP A 477 -16.27 -25.01 -23.22
N TRP A 478 -15.90 -23.74 -22.96
CA TRP A 478 -16.76 -22.78 -22.25
C TRP A 478 -17.13 -21.57 -23.10
N ASN A 479 -18.39 -21.19 -23.02
CA ASN A 479 -18.93 -19.94 -23.55
C ASN A 479 -20.09 -19.47 -22.65
N SER A 480 -20.58 -18.25 -22.86
CA SER A 480 -21.64 -17.65 -22.04
C SER A 480 -22.90 -18.53 -21.94
N GLU A 481 -23.30 -19.22 -23.03
CA GLU A 481 -24.48 -20.08 -23.04
C GLU A 481 -24.30 -21.34 -22.17
N ARG A 482 -23.11 -21.97 -22.23
CA ARG A 482 -22.77 -23.12 -21.38
C ARG A 482 -22.66 -22.72 -19.92
N LEU A 483 -22.09 -21.54 -19.66
CA LEU A 483 -21.94 -21.02 -18.30
C LEU A 483 -23.29 -20.77 -17.62
N VAL A 484 -24.28 -20.29 -18.38
CA VAL A 484 -25.64 -20.07 -17.87
C VAL A 484 -26.39 -21.37 -17.66
N LYS A 485 -26.12 -22.41 -18.46
CA LYS A 485 -26.77 -23.73 -18.35
C LYS A 485 -26.22 -24.60 -17.22
N ALA A 486 -24.99 -24.38 -16.79
CA ALA A 486 -24.31 -25.15 -15.77
C ALA A 486 -24.60 -24.65 -14.34
#